data_3513ece9870b9bd062696ddf6fca0498
#
_entry.id   3513ece9870b9bd062696ddf6fca0498
#
_cell.length_a   1.000
_cell.length_b   1.000
_cell.length_c   1.000
_cell.angle_alpha   90.00
_cell.angle_beta   90.00
_cell.angle_gamma   90.00
#
_symmetry.space_group_name_H-M   'P 1'
#
loop_
_entity.id
_entity.type
_entity.pdbx_description
1 polymer ?
#
loop_
_entity_poly.entity_id
_entity_poly.type
_entity_poly.pdbx_seq_one_letter_code
_entity_poly.pdbx_strand_id
1 'polypeptide(L)'
;GDVSLVNATNNKKFEVPVDIYFYSPYGKEYDFVARNVGLRIQGTSSTTYPRKNYRLYFLRLEKYGTTLEVNGVDVPSLEYSFKPGARPISIFCLKADFSDSSGTHNTGAVRIVNDIWKKCGWLTPPQAAYKGEYDVRIGVDGFPMDLFYDNDGTGTNTYLGKYNFNNEKSESAIIYGFEGIEGFNDEASLNGQRNKCICLEFLNNSEALCLFGTTDMSSFDDALEFRFKADTTWADAHEDDKAAVIRLWNWVDSCKGNPAKF
;
A
#
# COMPACT_ATOMS: atom_id res chain seq x y z
N GLY A 1 -22.68 3.34 7.18
CA GLY A 1 -22.26 4.70 6.78
C GLY A 1 -22.62 5.02 5.33
N ASP A 2 -22.81 6.28 5.03
CA ASP A 2 -23.18 6.69 3.67
C ASP A 2 -21.91 6.94 2.80
N VAL A 3 -21.62 6.00 1.90
CA VAL A 3 -20.50 6.07 0.97
C VAL A 3 -20.64 7.24 -0.01
N SER A 4 -21.86 7.70 -0.29
CA SER A 4 -22.08 8.86 -1.15
C SER A 4 -21.44 10.13 -0.57
N LEU A 5 -21.42 10.27 0.75
CA LEU A 5 -20.73 11.38 1.43
C LEU A 5 -19.22 11.32 1.23
N VAL A 6 -18.62 10.13 1.27
CA VAL A 6 -17.18 9.95 1.00
C VAL A 6 -16.86 10.35 -0.42
N ASN A 7 -17.71 9.95 -1.37
CA ASN A 7 -17.54 10.28 -2.78
C ASN A 7 -17.70 11.77 -3.09
N ALA A 8 -18.66 12.43 -2.39
CA ALA A 8 -18.97 13.83 -2.62
C ALA A 8 -17.91 14.80 -2.08
N THR A 9 -17.29 14.47 -0.95
CA THR A 9 -16.36 15.38 -0.29
C THR A 9 -15.01 15.52 -1.01
N ASN A 10 -14.62 14.51 -1.78
CA ASN A 10 -13.27 14.38 -2.35
C ASN A 10 -12.13 14.62 -1.31
N ASN A 11 -12.45 14.45 -0.03
CA ASN A 11 -11.55 14.69 1.09
C ASN A 11 -10.95 13.37 1.58
N LYS A 12 -9.68 13.16 1.33
CA LYS A 12 -8.95 11.94 1.71
C LYS A 12 -8.91 11.68 3.22
N LYS A 13 -9.18 12.69 4.04
CA LYS A 13 -9.23 12.57 5.51
C LYS A 13 -10.65 12.31 6.03
N PHE A 14 -11.65 12.47 5.17
CA PHE A 14 -13.03 12.21 5.54
C PHE A 14 -13.27 10.70 5.57
N GLU A 15 -13.84 10.22 6.67
CA GLU A 15 -14.03 8.81 6.95
C GLU A 15 -15.43 8.55 7.43
N VAL A 16 -16.01 7.47 7.00
CA VAL A 16 -17.29 6.97 7.49
C VAL A 16 -17.13 5.52 7.98
N PRO A 17 -17.86 5.12 9.03
CA PRO A 17 -17.95 3.72 9.42
C PRO A 17 -18.83 2.96 8.43
N VAL A 18 -18.40 1.76 8.04
CA VAL A 18 -19.17 0.84 7.19
C VAL A 18 -19.12 -0.57 7.77
N ASP A 19 -20.15 -1.37 7.50
CA ASP A 19 -20.13 -2.80 7.76
C ASP A 19 -19.66 -3.54 6.53
N ILE A 20 -18.82 -4.55 6.72
CA ILE A 20 -18.23 -5.36 5.67
C ILE A 20 -18.61 -6.81 5.88
N TYR A 21 -19.11 -7.43 4.82
CA TYR A 21 -19.29 -8.86 4.69
C TYR A 21 -18.31 -9.33 3.63
N PHE A 22 -17.25 -9.99 4.05
CA PHE A 22 -16.18 -10.41 3.17
C PHE A 22 -16.19 -11.92 2.95
N TYR A 23 -16.19 -12.32 1.70
CA TYR A 23 -16.12 -13.71 1.26
C TYR A 23 -14.84 -13.93 0.47
N SER A 24 -13.95 -14.73 1.03
CA SER A 24 -12.62 -14.94 0.48
C SER A 24 -12.62 -15.98 -0.65
N PRO A 25 -11.85 -15.76 -1.72
CA PRO A 25 -11.63 -16.81 -2.75
C PRO A 25 -10.75 -17.96 -2.27
N TYR A 26 -10.14 -17.82 -1.09
CA TYR A 26 -9.20 -18.83 -0.54
C TYR A 26 -9.83 -19.84 0.42
N GLY A 27 -11.09 -19.63 0.81
CA GLY A 27 -11.83 -20.52 1.68
C GLY A 27 -12.59 -19.79 2.77
N LYS A 28 -13.55 -20.50 3.37
CA LYS A 28 -14.44 -19.93 4.40
C LYS A 28 -13.71 -19.52 5.68
N GLU A 29 -12.57 -20.08 5.96
CA GLU A 29 -11.71 -19.73 7.09
C GLU A 29 -11.14 -18.30 6.97
N TYR A 30 -11.18 -17.73 5.77
CA TYR A 30 -10.80 -16.34 5.48
C TYR A 30 -12.02 -15.42 5.34
N ASP A 31 -13.24 -15.91 5.53
CA ASP A 31 -14.43 -15.07 5.53
C ASP A 31 -14.52 -14.31 6.86
N PHE A 32 -15.05 -13.10 6.82
CA PHE A 32 -15.34 -12.36 8.03
C PHE A 32 -16.49 -11.37 7.86
N VAL A 33 -17.09 -11.01 8.97
CA VAL A 33 -18.00 -9.87 9.09
C VAL A 33 -17.36 -8.87 10.04
N ALA A 34 -17.17 -7.64 9.59
CA ALA A 34 -16.64 -6.57 10.41
C ALA A 34 -17.59 -5.37 10.37
N ARG A 35 -17.86 -4.78 11.51
CA ARG A 35 -18.71 -3.58 11.64
C ARG A 35 -17.86 -2.39 12.10
N ASN A 36 -18.30 -1.20 11.71
CA ASN A 36 -17.61 0.04 12.01
C ASN A 36 -16.19 0.12 11.43
N VAL A 37 -15.95 -0.52 10.29
CA VAL A 37 -14.70 -0.37 9.53
C VAL A 37 -14.63 1.03 8.94
N GLY A 38 -13.51 1.71 9.11
CA GLY A 38 -13.31 3.04 8.53
C GLY A 38 -13.14 2.98 7.03
N LEU A 39 -13.96 3.73 6.29
CA LEU A 39 -13.87 3.84 4.84
C LEU A 39 -13.50 5.26 4.44
N ARG A 40 -12.47 5.41 3.62
CA ARG A 40 -12.06 6.68 3.01
C ARG A 40 -11.92 6.55 1.51
N ILE A 41 -12.10 7.66 0.79
CA ILE A 41 -11.69 7.75 -0.61
C ILE A 41 -10.16 7.68 -0.71
N GLN A 42 -9.65 7.02 -1.75
CA GLN A 42 -8.22 6.90 -2.00
C GLN A 42 -7.86 7.38 -3.40
N GLY A 43 -6.66 7.95 -3.50
CA GLY A 43 -6.10 8.41 -4.76
C GLY A 43 -5.95 9.94 -4.81
N THR A 44 -5.32 10.42 -5.85
CA THR A 44 -5.18 11.86 -6.17
C THR A 44 -5.97 12.13 -7.45
N SER A 45 -5.41 11.92 -8.62
CA SER A 45 -6.09 12.05 -9.90
C SER A 45 -7.24 11.04 -10.07
N SER A 46 -7.10 9.84 -9.54
CA SER A 46 -8.15 8.80 -9.63
C SER A 46 -9.45 9.14 -8.88
N THR A 47 -9.43 10.16 -8.02
CA THR A 47 -10.66 10.64 -7.37
C THR A 47 -11.61 11.36 -8.33
N THR A 48 -11.15 11.70 -9.53
CA THR A 48 -11.99 12.28 -10.60
C THR A 48 -12.75 11.23 -11.41
N TYR A 49 -12.32 9.96 -11.34
CA TYR A 49 -12.97 8.88 -12.11
C TYR A 49 -14.36 8.55 -11.59
N PRO A 50 -15.25 8.05 -12.44
CA PRO A 50 -16.61 7.64 -12.05
C PRO A 50 -16.59 6.57 -10.94
N ARG A 51 -15.74 5.54 -11.06
CA ARG A 51 -15.53 4.54 -10.01
C ARG A 51 -14.36 4.97 -9.13
N LYS A 52 -14.64 5.12 -7.84
CA LYS A 52 -13.66 5.58 -6.84
C LYS A 52 -12.87 4.41 -6.28
N ASN A 53 -11.63 4.67 -5.89
CA ASN A 53 -10.87 3.78 -5.03
C ASN A 53 -11.16 4.10 -3.57
N TYR A 54 -11.13 3.09 -2.74
CA TYR A 54 -11.35 3.24 -1.30
C TYR A 54 -10.20 2.65 -0.51
N ARG A 55 -10.06 3.14 0.73
CA ARG A 55 -9.18 2.59 1.75
C ARG A 55 -10.03 2.16 2.94
N LEU A 56 -9.78 0.96 3.43
CA LEU A 56 -10.45 0.35 4.57
C LEU A 56 -9.48 0.33 5.75
N TYR A 57 -9.94 0.83 6.88
CA TYR A 57 -9.19 0.85 8.13
C TYR A 57 -9.86 -0.08 9.13
N PHE A 58 -9.24 -1.21 9.40
CA PHE A 58 -9.66 -2.15 10.45
C PHE A 58 -9.05 -1.75 11.80
N LEU A 59 -9.16 -0.48 12.11
CA LEU A 59 -8.69 0.14 13.32
C LEU A 59 -9.89 0.74 14.06
N ARG A 60 -9.83 0.80 15.38
CA ARG A 60 -10.87 1.41 16.18
C ARG A 60 -11.09 2.87 15.79
N LEU A 61 -12.35 3.22 15.51
CA LEU A 61 -12.77 4.58 15.17
C LEU A 61 -13.12 5.38 16.44
N GLU A 62 -12.15 5.69 17.26
CA GLU A 62 -12.35 6.40 18.54
C GLU A 62 -13.10 7.74 18.37
N LYS A 63 -12.82 8.45 17.29
CA LYS A 63 -13.47 9.76 17.01
C LYS A 63 -14.98 9.70 16.81
N TYR A 64 -15.54 8.53 16.52
CA TYR A 64 -16.97 8.33 16.33
C TYR A 64 -17.64 7.65 17.54
N GLY A 65 -16.89 7.38 18.60
CA GLY A 65 -17.40 6.66 19.77
C GLY A 65 -17.80 5.21 19.47
N THR A 66 -17.38 4.67 18.33
CA THR A 66 -17.69 3.31 17.90
C THR A 66 -16.50 2.39 18.13
N THR A 67 -16.78 1.11 18.35
CA THR A 67 -15.78 0.04 18.38
C THR A 67 -15.81 -0.74 17.07
N LEU A 68 -14.66 -1.26 16.65
CA LEU A 68 -14.63 -2.26 15.60
C LEU A 68 -15.20 -3.57 16.16
N GLU A 69 -16.22 -4.11 15.50
CA GLU A 69 -16.74 -5.44 15.81
C GLU A 69 -16.34 -6.42 14.70
N VAL A 70 -15.80 -7.57 15.08
CA VAL A 70 -15.43 -8.63 14.14
C VAL A 70 -16.10 -9.92 14.59
N ASN A 71 -16.94 -10.49 13.71
CA ASN A 71 -17.72 -11.70 13.99
C ASN A 71 -18.49 -11.65 15.32
N GLY A 72 -19.02 -10.47 15.66
CA GLY A 72 -19.80 -10.25 16.87
C GLY A 72 -18.97 -9.96 18.14
N VAL A 73 -17.67 -9.75 18.01
CA VAL A 73 -16.77 -9.44 19.14
C VAL A 73 -16.12 -8.08 18.93
N ASP A 74 -16.20 -7.23 19.96
CA ASP A 74 -15.50 -5.93 19.96
C ASP A 74 -14.00 -6.13 20.07
N VAL A 75 -13.24 -5.52 19.15
CA VAL A 75 -11.79 -5.56 19.09
C VAL A 75 -11.21 -4.16 18.88
N PRO A 76 -9.98 -3.89 19.36
CA PRO A 76 -9.33 -2.59 19.12
C PRO A 76 -8.91 -2.41 17.66
N SER A 77 -8.57 -3.50 17.00
CA SER A 77 -8.20 -3.56 15.58
C SER A 77 -8.34 -5.00 15.09
N LEU A 78 -8.45 -5.15 13.78
CA LEU A 78 -8.34 -6.45 13.12
C LEU A 78 -7.07 -6.44 12.27
N GLU A 79 -6.13 -7.31 12.59
CA GLU A 79 -5.06 -7.70 11.67
C GLU A 79 -5.52 -8.94 10.92
N TYR A 80 -5.67 -8.80 9.61
CA TYR A 80 -6.27 -9.81 8.76
C TYR A 80 -5.29 -10.34 7.73
N SER A 81 -5.17 -11.66 7.68
CA SER A 81 -4.42 -12.38 6.65
C SER A 81 -5.36 -12.72 5.49
N PHE A 82 -5.30 -11.97 4.41
CA PHE A 82 -6.27 -12.05 3.30
C PHE A 82 -6.08 -13.25 2.35
N LYS A 83 -5.01 -14.02 2.55
CA LYS A 83 -4.72 -15.26 1.84
C LYS A 83 -3.85 -16.18 2.70
N PRO A 84 -3.75 -17.49 2.38
CA PRO A 84 -2.84 -18.39 3.07
C PRO A 84 -1.40 -17.86 3.09
N GLY A 85 -0.79 -17.84 4.26
CA GLY A 85 0.59 -17.40 4.47
C GLY A 85 0.84 -15.89 4.37
N ALA A 86 -0.17 -15.07 4.05
CA ALA A 86 0.03 -13.62 4.06
C ALA A 86 0.25 -13.11 5.49
N ARG A 87 1.12 -12.11 5.63
CA ARG A 87 1.26 -11.42 6.90
C ARG A 87 -0.04 -10.66 7.22
N PRO A 88 -0.56 -10.76 8.43
CA PRO A 88 -1.73 -9.98 8.84
C PRO A 88 -1.45 -8.49 8.81
N ILE A 89 -2.41 -7.70 8.33
CA ILE A 89 -2.38 -6.24 8.26
C ILE A 89 -3.76 -5.66 8.57
N SER A 90 -3.84 -4.38 8.90
CA SER A 90 -5.08 -3.73 9.29
C SER A 90 -5.58 -2.66 8.32
N ILE A 91 -4.86 -2.37 7.23
CA ILE A 91 -5.29 -1.39 6.24
C ILE A 91 -5.26 -2.02 4.84
N PHE A 92 -6.40 -1.94 4.17
CA PHE A 92 -6.57 -2.47 2.82
C PHE A 92 -7.09 -1.41 1.86
N CYS A 93 -6.92 -1.67 0.57
CA CYS A 93 -7.47 -0.86 -0.50
C CYS A 93 -8.45 -1.65 -1.35
N LEU A 94 -9.52 -0.97 -1.75
CA LEU A 94 -10.39 -1.39 -2.84
C LEU A 94 -10.05 -0.54 -4.06
N LYS A 95 -9.36 -1.14 -5.03
CA LYS A 95 -8.92 -0.46 -6.24
C LYS A 95 -9.85 -0.78 -7.39
N ALA A 96 -10.56 0.25 -7.88
CA ALA A 96 -11.44 0.11 -9.03
C ALA A 96 -10.67 -0.12 -10.34
N ASP A 97 -9.39 0.27 -10.38
CA ASP A 97 -8.51 0.24 -11.56
C ASP A 97 -9.22 0.69 -12.84
N PHE A 98 -9.94 1.81 -12.72
CA PHE A 98 -10.88 2.30 -13.75
C PHE A 98 -10.22 2.54 -15.10
N SER A 99 -8.97 2.98 -15.11
CA SER A 99 -8.19 3.23 -16.33
C SER A 99 -7.43 2.01 -16.84
N ASP A 100 -7.48 0.90 -16.11
CA ASP A 100 -6.81 -0.35 -16.46
C ASP A 100 -7.83 -1.36 -16.98
N SER A 101 -7.77 -1.67 -18.26
CA SER A 101 -8.71 -2.59 -18.91
C SER A 101 -8.62 -4.03 -18.38
N SER A 102 -7.45 -4.44 -17.85
CA SER A 102 -7.28 -5.74 -17.21
C SER A 102 -7.83 -5.75 -15.77
N GLY A 103 -7.85 -4.58 -15.11
CA GLY A 103 -8.21 -4.42 -13.70
C GLY A 103 -7.24 -5.13 -12.73
N THR A 104 -6.05 -5.50 -13.20
CA THR A 104 -5.09 -6.28 -12.38
C THR A 104 -3.63 -5.91 -12.64
N HIS A 105 -3.36 -4.79 -13.31
CA HIS A 105 -2.01 -4.41 -13.73
C HIS A 105 -1.01 -4.42 -12.56
N ASN A 106 -1.37 -3.76 -11.46
CA ASN A 106 -0.48 -3.65 -10.31
C ASN A 106 -0.19 -5.02 -9.67
N THR A 107 -1.23 -5.75 -9.29
CA THR A 107 -1.09 -7.05 -8.64
C THR A 107 -0.52 -8.12 -9.58
N GLY A 108 -0.84 -8.05 -10.87
CA GLY A 108 -0.32 -8.94 -11.90
C GLY A 108 1.17 -8.74 -12.15
N ALA A 109 1.62 -7.51 -12.31
CA ALA A 109 3.04 -7.20 -12.49
C ALA A 109 3.88 -7.68 -11.30
N VAL A 110 3.42 -7.41 -10.07
CA VAL A 110 4.10 -7.88 -8.85
C VAL A 110 4.15 -9.41 -8.81
N ARG A 111 3.07 -10.09 -9.19
CA ARG A 111 3.04 -11.55 -9.26
C ARG A 111 4.09 -12.09 -10.24
N ILE A 112 4.18 -11.52 -11.43
CA ILE A 112 5.18 -11.92 -12.44
C ILE A 112 6.60 -11.76 -11.88
N VAL A 113 6.92 -10.63 -11.28
CA VAL A 113 8.23 -10.39 -10.69
C VAL A 113 8.54 -11.41 -9.59
N ASN A 114 7.61 -11.67 -8.67
CA ASN A 114 7.81 -12.68 -7.63
C ASN A 114 8.00 -14.10 -8.21
N ASP A 115 7.25 -14.46 -9.27
CA ASP A 115 7.40 -15.75 -9.93
C ASP A 115 8.76 -15.91 -10.63
N ILE A 116 9.29 -14.83 -11.21
CA ILE A 116 10.65 -14.80 -11.79
C ILE A 116 11.69 -15.05 -10.69
N TRP A 117 11.63 -14.31 -9.58
CA TRP A 117 12.54 -14.51 -8.44
C TRP A 117 12.51 -15.94 -7.92
N LYS A 118 11.31 -16.48 -7.73
CA LYS A 118 11.12 -17.85 -7.29
C LYS A 118 11.73 -18.87 -8.27
N LYS A 119 11.55 -18.69 -9.57
CA LYS A 119 12.15 -19.55 -10.61
C LYS A 119 13.66 -19.48 -10.63
N CYS A 120 14.24 -18.36 -10.28
CA CYS A 120 15.69 -18.20 -10.11
C CYS A 120 16.22 -18.80 -8.80
N GLY A 121 15.36 -19.31 -7.93
CA GLY A 121 15.74 -19.82 -6.61
C GLY A 121 16.08 -18.71 -5.62
N TRP A 122 15.64 -17.48 -5.87
CA TRP A 122 15.92 -16.32 -5.03
C TRP A 122 14.74 -15.97 -4.14
N LEU A 123 15.03 -15.50 -2.94
CA LEU A 123 14.05 -14.83 -2.10
C LEU A 123 14.01 -13.34 -2.46
N THR A 124 12.81 -12.78 -2.57
CA THR A 124 12.67 -11.33 -2.63
C THR A 124 13.14 -10.69 -1.31
N PRO A 125 13.55 -9.41 -1.29
CA PRO A 125 13.97 -8.76 -0.06
C PRO A 125 12.97 -8.90 1.10
N PRO A 126 11.64 -8.73 0.91
CA PRO A 126 10.67 -8.98 1.97
C PRO A 126 10.66 -10.44 2.46
N GLN A 127 10.71 -11.41 1.56
CA GLN A 127 10.75 -12.82 1.94
C GLN A 127 12.00 -13.17 2.73
N ALA A 128 13.15 -12.60 2.35
CA ALA A 128 14.40 -12.77 3.09
C ALA A 128 14.31 -12.14 4.49
N ALA A 129 13.71 -10.94 4.62
CA ALA A 129 13.53 -10.27 5.90
C ALA A 129 12.68 -11.09 6.88
N TYR A 130 11.61 -11.72 6.39
CA TYR A 130 10.77 -12.63 7.20
C TYR A 130 11.27 -14.08 7.23
N LYS A 131 12.45 -14.37 6.71
CA LYS A 131 13.04 -15.71 6.71
C LYS A 131 12.12 -16.79 6.09
N GLY A 132 11.24 -16.38 5.18
CA GLY A 132 10.26 -17.26 4.55
C GLY A 132 9.03 -17.58 5.42
N GLU A 133 8.85 -16.95 6.56
CA GLU A 133 7.71 -17.15 7.46
C GLU A 133 6.37 -16.77 6.81
N TYR A 134 6.38 -15.68 6.00
CA TYR A 134 5.20 -15.19 5.30
C TYR A 134 5.38 -15.20 3.79
N ASP A 135 4.27 -15.45 3.07
CA ASP A 135 4.19 -15.23 1.62
C ASP A 135 3.97 -13.72 1.33
N VAL A 136 5.01 -12.94 1.53
CA VAL A 136 5.04 -11.51 1.24
C VAL A 136 5.61 -11.27 -0.16
N ARG A 137 5.07 -10.27 -0.85
CA ARG A 137 5.51 -9.88 -2.20
C ARG A 137 6.26 -8.58 -2.18
N ILE A 138 7.08 -8.37 -3.22
CA ILE A 138 7.89 -7.14 -3.40
C ILE A 138 7.05 -5.89 -3.74
N GLY A 139 5.75 -5.98 -3.71
CA GLY A 139 4.86 -4.87 -4.03
C GLY A 139 3.44 -5.16 -3.60
N VAL A 140 2.50 -4.46 -4.24
CA VAL A 140 1.09 -4.60 -3.94
C VAL A 140 0.60 -6.02 -4.18
N ASP A 141 0.06 -6.63 -3.14
CA ASP A 141 -0.51 -7.98 -3.18
C ASP A 141 -2.00 -7.94 -2.93
N GLY A 142 -2.73 -8.77 -3.63
CA GLY A 142 -4.18 -8.84 -3.54
C GLY A 142 -4.80 -9.67 -4.65
N PHE A 143 -6.10 -9.56 -4.77
CA PHE A 143 -6.88 -10.32 -5.77
C PHE A 143 -8.11 -9.53 -6.21
N PRO A 144 -8.63 -9.81 -7.42
CA PRO A 144 -9.87 -9.22 -7.89
C PRO A 144 -11.07 -9.79 -7.14
N MET A 145 -12.06 -8.92 -6.88
CA MET A 145 -13.31 -9.26 -6.23
C MET A 145 -14.45 -8.47 -6.83
N ASP A 146 -15.67 -8.97 -6.66
CA ASP A 146 -16.88 -8.23 -6.97
C ASP A 146 -17.33 -7.44 -5.75
N LEU A 147 -17.54 -6.12 -5.92
CA LEU A 147 -17.98 -5.23 -4.86
C LEU A 147 -19.45 -4.93 -5.00
N PHE A 148 -20.19 -5.23 -3.94
CA PHE A 148 -21.61 -4.87 -3.78
C PHE A 148 -21.75 -3.87 -2.66
N TYR A 149 -22.80 -3.06 -2.74
CA TYR A 149 -23.02 -1.97 -1.83
C TYR A 149 -24.52 -1.85 -1.49
N ASP A 150 -24.79 -1.77 -0.21
CA ASP A 150 -26.12 -1.47 0.33
C ASP A 150 -26.01 -0.14 1.09
N ASN A 151 -26.54 0.93 0.49
CA ASN A 151 -26.40 2.28 1.04
C ASN A 151 -27.35 2.59 2.19
N ASP A 152 -28.50 1.95 2.20
CA ASP A 152 -29.60 2.27 3.11
C ASP A 152 -29.88 1.19 4.17
N GLY A 153 -29.12 0.10 4.13
CA GLY A 153 -29.28 -1.02 5.07
C GLY A 153 -30.56 -1.84 4.87
N THR A 154 -31.19 -1.73 3.68
CA THR A 154 -32.41 -2.47 3.37
C THR A 154 -32.18 -3.92 2.96
N GLY A 155 -30.92 -4.31 2.78
CA GLY A 155 -30.54 -5.61 2.23
C GLY A 155 -30.55 -5.66 0.71
N THR A 156 -30.80 -4.53 0.04
CA THR A 156 -30.76 -4.43 -1.42
C THR A 156 -29.37 -4.05 -1.88
N ASN A 157 -28.63 -5.02 -2.41
CA ASN A 157 -27.25 -4.82 -2.85
C ASN A 157 -27.19 -4.26 -4.27
N THR A 158 -26.45 -3.18 -4.46
CA THR A 158 -26.08 -2.63 -5.77
C THR A 158 -24.69 -3.07 -6.15
N TYR A 159 -24.54 -3.65 -7.33
CA TYR A 159 -23.23 -4.03 -7.86
C TYR A 159 -22.43 -2.80 -8.29
N LEU A 160 -21.30 -2.55 -7.67
CA LEU A 160 -20.41 -1.44 -7.99
C LEU A 160 -19.35 -1.78 -9.04
N GLY A 161 -19.13 -3.05 -9.28
CA GLY A 161 -18.18 -3.51 -10.26
C GLY A 161 -17.06 -4.36 -9.66
N LYS A 162 -16.12 -4.71 -10.51
CA LYS A 162 -14.91 -5.43 -10.14
C LYS A 162 -13.91 -4.48 -9.50
N TYR A 163 -13.35 -4.90 -8.38
CA TYR A 163 -12.30 -4.18 -7.65
C TYR A 163 -11.15 -5.14 -7.35
N ASN A 164 -9.96 -4.60 -7.12
CA ASN A 164 -8.89 -5.34 -6.47
C ASN A 164 -8.92 -5.04 -4.96
N PHE A 165 -9.05 -6.09 -4.16
CA PHE A 165 -8.79 -6.04 -2.73
C PHE A 165 -7.30 -6.28 -2.52
N ASN A 166 -6.59 -5.30 -2.03
CA ASN A 166 -5.16 -5.40 -1.87
C ASN A 166 -4.64 -4.66 -0.63
N ASN A 167 -3.44 -5.04 -0.21
CA ASN A 167 -2.74 -4.38 0.87
C ASN A 167 -2.52 -2.88 0.58
N GLU A 168 -2.42 -2.10 1.63
CA GLU A 168 -2.15 -0.67 1.55
C GLU A 168 -0.64 -0.40 1.63
N LYS A 169 -0.15 0.46 0.75
CA LYS A 169 1.29 0.75 0.62
C LYS A 169 1.89 1.51 1.80
N SER A 170 1.08 2.22 2.60
CA SER A 170 1.59 2.95 3.78
C SER A 170 1.98 2.00 4.93
N GLU A 171 1.53 0.77 4.90
CA GLU A 171 2.04 -0.29 5.77
C GLU A 171 3.30 -0.94 5.18
N SER A 172 4.04 -0.19 4.35
CA SER A 172 5.15 -0.72 3.57
C SER A 172 6.27 -1.32 4.42
N ALA A 173 6.55 -0.77 5.58
CA ALA A 173 7.50 -1.36 6.51
C ALA A 173 7.08 -2.79 6.89
N ILE A 174 5.80 -2.97 7.19
CA ILE A 174 5.20 -4.26 7.54
C ILE A 174 5.12 -5.17 6.31
N ILE A 175 4.58 -4.65 5.21
CA ILE A 175 4.30 -5.43 3.99
C ILE A 175 5.59 -5.91 3.33
N TYR A 176 6.61 -5.06 3.28
CA TYR A 176 7.86 -5.35 2.60
C TYR A 176 8.93 -5.97 3.50
N GLY A 177 8.58 -6.33 4.73
CA GLY A 177 9.47 -7.01 5.63
C GLY A 177 10.51 -6.13 6.31
N PHE A 178 10.40 -4.82 6.18
CA PHE A 178 11.36 -3.92 6.80
C PHE A 178 11.20 -3.82 8.32
N GLU A 179 10.03 -4.13 8.83
CA GLU A 179 9.77 -4.20 10.28
C GLU A 179 10.62 -5.29 10.97
N GLY A 180 10.95 -6.38 10.26
CA GLY A 180 11.81 -7.44 10.78
C GLY A 180 13.29 -7.07 10.82
N ILE A 181 13.68 -5.89 10.33
CA ILE A 181 15.05 -5.38 10.41
C ILE A 181 15.16 -4.62 11.74
N GLU A 182 15.95 -5.16 12.65
CA GLU A 182 16.21 -4.52 13.95
C GLU A 182 16.64 -3.07 13.76
N GLY A 183 15.98 -2.16 14.48
CA GLY A 183 16.29 -0.74 14.45
C GLY A 183 15.70 0.04 13.27
N PHE A 184 14.85 -0.56 12.46
CA PHE A 184 14.30 0.12 11.28
C PHE A 184 13.37 1.30 11.64
N ASN A 185 12.64 1.22 12.74
CA ASN A 185 11.70 2.25 13.19
C ASN A 185 12.27 3.23 14.21
N ASP A 186 13.50 3.04 14.64
CA ASP A 186 14.18 3.90 15.62
C ASP A 186 15.35 4.64 14.97
N GLU A 187 15.33 5.98 15.03
CA GLU A 187 16.39 6.80 14.45
C GLU A 187 17.77 6.52 15.04
N ALA A 188 17.84 6.21 16.33
CA ALA A 188 19.10 5.88 16.99
C ALA A 188 19.64 4.52 16.57
N SER A 189 18.75 3.56 16.31
CA SER A 189 19.09 2.20 15.91
C SER A 189 19.20 2.01 14.40
N LEU A 190 18.70 2.96 13.60
CA LEU A 190 18.92 3.02 12.13
C LEU A 190 20.39 3.31 11.77
N ASN A 191 21.20 3.71 12.73
CA ASN A 191 22.61 4.01 12.54
C ASN A 191 23.34 2.79 11.93
N GLY A 192 23.76 2.90 10.68
CA GLY A 192 24.35 1.81 9.90
C GLY A 192 23.39 0.96 9.05
N GLN A 193 22.07 1.10 9.23
CA GLN A 193 21.07 0.46 8.38
C GLN A 193 20.32 1.46 7.46
N ARG A 194 20.45 2.78 7.73
CA ARG A 194 19.71 3.84 7.01
C ARG A 194 19.84 3.75 5.51
N ASN A 195 21.04 3.52 5.01
CA ASN A 195 21.32 3.47 3.58
C ASN A 195 21.00 2.11 2.93
N LYS A 196 20.48 1.16 3.68
CA LYS A 196 20.06 -0.15 3.18
C LYS A 196 18.56 -0.23 2.86
N CYS A 197 17.77 0.68 3.44
CA CYS A 197 16.32 0.63 3.39
C CYS A 197 15.77 2.04 3.14
N ILE A 198 15.61 2.41 1.89
CA ILE A 198 14.97 3.65 1.47
C ILE A 198 13.72 3.30 0.68
N CYS A 199 12.61 3.92 1.02
CA CYS A 199 11.40 3.88 0.22
C CYS A 199 11.08 5.29 -0.27
N LEU A 200 10.97 5.42 -1.58
CA LEU A 200 10.62 6.66 -2.25
C LEU A 200 9.29 6.48 -2.98
N GLU A 201 8.45 7.49 -2.92
CA GLU A 201 7.27 7.59 -3.79
C GLU A 201 7.47 8.68 -4.83
N PHE A 202 7.14 8.35 -6.08
CA PHE A 202 7.11 9.32 -7.17
C PHE A 202 5.84 10.16 -7.05
N LEU A 203 5.99 11.45 -6.81
CA LEU A 203 4.90 12.44 -6.80
C LEU A 203 4.64 12.96 -8.20
N ASN A 204 5.72 13.27 -8.93
CA ASN A 204 5.69 13.71 -10.31
C ASN A 204 6.76 12.95 -11.12
N ASN A 205 6.31 12.04 -11.99
CA ASN A 205 7.22 11.19 -12.75
C ASN A 205 8.13 11.99 -13.69
N SER A 206 7.64 13.06 -14.29
CA SER A 206 8.42 13.87 -15.22
C SER A 206 9.56 14.60 -14.51
N GLU A 207 9.28 15.18 -13.35
CA GLU A 207 10.29 15.87 -12.54
C GLU A 207 11.28 14.90 -11.92
N ALA A 208 10.80 13.74 -11.42
CA ALA A 208 11.67 12.69 -10.90
C ALA A 208 12.66 12.17 -11.94
N LEU A 209 12.24 12.03 -13.21
CA LEU A 209 13.15 11.64 -14.30
C LEU A 209 14.21 12.70 -14.60
N CYS A 210 13.93 13.99 -14.36
CA CYS A 210 14.90 15.06 -14.54
C CYS A 210 16.01 15.06 -13.47
N LEU A 211 15.80 14.38 -12.34
CA LEU A 211 16.81 14.24 -11.30
C LEU A 211 17.91 13.23 -11.64
N PHE A 212 17.71 12.36 -12.64
CA PHE A 212 18.71 11.37 -13.01
C PHE A 212 19.95 12.04 -13.62
N GLY A 213 21.11 11.76 -13.03
CA GLY A 213 22.39 12.29 -13.47
C GLY A 213 22.69 13.72 -13.03
N THR A 214 21.88 14.30 -12.16
CA THR A 214 22.17 15.61 -11.53
C THR A 214 22.57 15.44 -10.07
N THR A 215 23.32 16.42 -9.57
CA THR A 215 23.58 16.59 -8.13
C THR A 215 22.69 17.69 -7.52
N ASP A 216 21.94 18.39 -8.36
CA ASP A 216 20.96 19.39 -7.92
C ASP A 216 19.65 18.70 -7.56
N MET A 217 19.38 18.63 -6.28
CA MET A 217 18.17 18.01 -5.71
C MET A 217 17.17 19.08 -5.20
N SER A 218 17.25 20.31 -5.70
CA SER A 218 16.38 21.42 -5.26
C SER A 218 14.90 21.14 -5.54
N SER A 219 14.56 20.36 -6.57
CA SER A 219 13.19 19.96 -6.91
C SER A 219 12.81 18.56 -6.37
N PHE A 220 13.60 17.99 -5.44
CA PHE A 220 13.35 16.63 -4.94
C PHE A 220 11.96 16.50 -4.34
N ASP A 221 11.58 17.42 -3.45
CA ASP A 221 10.31 17.32 -2.73
C ASP A 221 9.06 17.55 -3.63
N ASP A 222 9.23 18.14 -4.80
CA ASP A 222 8.19 18.24 -5.83
C ASP A 222 8.05 16.97 -6.65
N ALA A 223 9.14 16.23 -6.79
CA ALA A 223 9.24 15.03 -7.62
C ALA A 223 9.05 13.73 -6.85
N LEU A 224 9.51 13.68 -5.61
CA LEU A 224 9.61 12.49 -4.76
C LEU A 224 9.25 12.79 -3.32
N GLU A 225 8.91 11.77 -2.55
CA GLU A 225 8.82 11.85 -1.09
C GLU A 225 9.44 10.61 -0.42
N PHE A 226 10.03 10.80 0.75
CA PHE A 226 10.46 9.72 1.62
C PHE A 226 9.26 9.11 2.35
N ARG A 227 8.98 7.83 2.11
CA ARG A 227 7.80 7.16 2.68
C ARG A 227 8.02 6.55 4.06
N PHE A 228 9.25 6.26 4.44
CA PHE A 228 9.52 5.65 5.73
C PHE A 228 9.59 6.60 6.88
N LYS A 229 10.04 7.77 6.65
CA LYS A 229 10.09 8.82 7.64
C LYS A 229 9.03 9.80 7.25
N ALA A 230 7.80 9.51 7.67
CA ALA A 230 6.65 10.34 7.35
C ALA A 230 7.03 11.82 7.48
N ASP A 231 6.78 12.59 6.43
CA ASP A 231 6.98 14.04 6.36
C ASP A 231 8.45 14.53 6.37
N THR A 232 9.42 13.69 6.03
CA THR A 232 10.80 14.16 5.87
C THR A 232 11.01 14.76 4.50
N THR A 233 11.37 16.06 4.46
CA THR A 233 11.78 16.74 3.23
C THR A 233 13.24 16.40 2.86
N TRP A 234 13.64 16.72 1.62
CA TRP A 234 15.03 16.57 1.22
C TRP A 234 15.99 17.33 2.14
N ALA A 235 15.62 18.57 2.53
CA ALA A 235 16.43 19.39 3.40
C ALA A 235 16.69 18.76 4.76
N ASP A 236 15.65 18.15 5.34
CA ASP A 236 15.67 17.56 6.68
C ASP A 236 16.15 16.09 6.68
N ALA A 237 16.30 15.47 5.50
CA ALA A 237 16.74 14.08 5.38
C ALA A 237 18.16 13.91 5.90
N HIS A 238 18.42 12.74 6.48
CA HIS A 238 19.76 12.37 6.95
C HIS A 238 20.75 12.28 5.77
N GLU A 239 21.99 12.66 5.99
CA GLU A 239 23.01 12.71 4.92
C GLU A 239 23.25 11.32 4.28
N ASP A 240 23.15 10.23 5.04
CA ASP A 240 23.27 8.88 4.50
C ASP A 240 22.11 8.53 3.55
N ASP A 241 20.88 9.00 3.84
CA ASP A 241 19.71 8.80 2.98
C ASP A 241 19.88 9.60 1.68
N LYS A 242 20.30 10.87 1.78
CA LYS A 242 20.66 11.70 0.63
C LYS A 242 21.74 11.04 -0.24
N ALA A 243 22.81 10.57 0.40
CA ALA A 243 23.90 9.91 -0.30
C ALA A 243 23.45 8.61 -0.99
N ALA A 244 22.54 7.86 -0.39
CA ALA A 244 22.01 6.63 -1.00
C ALA A 244 21.13 6.94 -2.23
N VAL A 245 20.29 7.97 -2.16
CA VAL A 245 19.49 8.44 -3.30
C VAL A 245 20.40 8.90 -4.44
N ILE A 246 21.39 9.73 -4.15
CA ILE A 246 22.34 10.23 -5.14
C ILE A 246 23.12 9.07 -5.80
N ARG A 247 23.55 8.08 -5.01
CA ARG A 247 24.21 6.88 -5.57
C ARG A 247 23.30 6.12 -6.52
N LEU A 248 22.03 5.92 -6.15
CA LEU A 248 21.07 5.25 -7.01
C LEU A 248 20.87 6.01 -8.32
N TRP A 249 20.65 7.32 -8.24
CA TRP A 249 20.43 8.17 -9.42
C TRP A 249 21.64 8.18 -10.34
N ASN A 250 22.84 8.31 -9.79
CA ASN A 250 24.07 8.24 -10.57
C ASN A 250 24.28 6.87 -11.23
N TRP A 251 23.91 5.80 -10.53
CA TRP A 251 23.97 4.46 -11.10
C TRP A 251 22.98 4.32 -12.27
N VAL A 252 21.71 4.73 -12.10
CA VAL A 252 20.73 4.72 -13.18
C VAL A 252 21.20 5.53 -14.39
N ASP A 253 21.75 6.72 -14.17
CA ASP A 253 22.29 7.56 -15.24
C ASP A 253 23.44 6.86 -15.98
N SER A 254 24.32 6.19 -15.23
CA SER A 254 25.43 5.43 -15.80
C SER A 254 25.01 4.24 -16.67
N CYS A 255 23.76 3.78 -16.49
CA CYS A 255 23.17 2.68 -17.27
C CYS A 255 22.59 3.15 -18.62
N LYS A 256 22.42 4.46 -18.81
CA LYS A 256 21.92 5.01 -20.08
C LYS A 256 22.81 4.57 -21.22
N GLY A 257 22.23 3.93 -22.23
CA GLY A 257 22.95 3.43 -23.40
C GLY A 257 23.84 2.21 -23.14
N ASN A 258 23.84 1.64 -21.95
CA ASN A 258 24.60 0.44 -21.62
C ASN A 258 23.74 -0.62 -20.90
N PRO A 259 22.94 -1.39 -21.67
CA PRO A 259 22.05 -2.42 -21.08
C PRO A 259 22.78 -3.49 -20.27
N ALA A 260 24.09 -3.71 -20.50
CA ALA A 260 24.87 -4.70 -19.77
C ALA A 260 25.15 -4.31 -18.30
N LYS A 261 24.84 -3.07 -17.90
CA LYS A 261 24.94 -2.61 -16.52
C LYS A 261 23.68 -2.89 -15.68
N PHE A 262 22.57 -3.22 -16.32
CA PHE A 262 21.37 -3.71 -15.68
C PHE A 262 21.44 -5.24 -15.52
#